data_468b97ebb20e666e7eaa067dab80f037
#
_entry.id   468b97ebb20e666e7eaa067dab80f037
#
_cell.length_a   1.000
_cell.length_b   1.000
_cell.length_c   1.000
_cell.angle_alpha   90.00
_cell.angle_beta   90.00
_cell.angle_gamma   90.00
#
_symmetry.space_group_name_H-M   'P 1'
#
loop_
_entity.id
_entity.type
_entity.pdbx_description
1 polymer ?
#
loop_
_entity_poly.entity_id
_entity_poly.type
_entity_poly.pdbx_seq_one_letter_code
_entity_poly.pdbx_strand_id
1 'polypeptide(L)'
;MNPIVINGTVLCDNITGIPRYVYETVVRLDKLIEGTGLDVRIAYRDDGRPIHLPELKNIRLVPLKAVKYFYNLAVLPAYLRRTHAFYVGLASDMLLTKRSVVVLHDIRPLVMDTDKGFFRFKFWVHCLSTKWFAQRVFTVSYDQRQLIHDKLGIPLDKIGVTYNG
;
A
#
# COMPACT_ATOMS: atom_id res chain seq x y z
N MET A 1 3.84 -21.87 2.39
CA MET A 1 3.09 -20.83 1.63
C MET A 1 3.91 -19.55 1.63
N ASN A 2 3.96 -18.78 0.53
CA ASN A 2 4.67 -17.51 0.53
C ASN A 2 3.90 -16.47 1.36
N PRO A 3 4.55 -15.65 2.20
CA PRO A 3 3.86 -14.69 3.03
C PRO A 3 3.20 -13.57 2.21
N ILE A 4 2.09 -13.06 2.72
CA ILE A 4 1.46 -11.83 2.26
C ILE A 4 1.96 -10.69 3.15
N VAL A 5 2.53 -9.64 2.56
CA VAL A 5 3.10 -8.52 3.29
C VAL A 5 2.37 -7.23 2.98
N ILE A 6 1.80 -6.63 4.00
CA ILE A 6 1.15 -5.32 3.97
C ILE A 6 2.17 -4.26 4.43
N ASN A 7 2.28 -3.13 3.73
CA ASN A 7 3.04 -1.99 4.22
C ASN A 7 2.24 -1.22 5.28
N GLY A 8 2.69 -1.30 6.51
CA GLY A 8 2.02 -0.69 7.67
C GLY A 8 2.66 0.62 8.15
N THR A 9 3.60 1.20 7.42
CA THR A 9 4.32 2.42 7.88
C THR A 9 3.37 3.58 8.17
N VAL A 10 2.28 3.70 7.44
CA VAL A 10 1.23 4.72 7.65
C VAL A 10 0.50 4.56 8.98
N LEU A 11 0.51 3.37 9.59
CA LEU A 11 -0.08 3.10 10.91
C LEU A 11 0.75 3.69 12.08
N CYS A 12 1.93 4.21 11.80
CA CYS A 12 2.70 5.00 12.77
C CYS A 12 2.35 6.50 12.74
N ASP A 13 1.44 6.91 11.87
CA ASP A 13 0.93 8.27 11.75
C ASP A 13 -0.44 8.41 12.47
N ASN A 14 -0.99 9.62 12.55
CA ASN A 14 -2.32 9.84 13.12
C ASN A 14 -3.39 9.06 12.35
N ILE A 15 -4.29 8.38 13.05
CA ILE A 15 -5.32 7.50 12.48
C ILE A 15 -6.47 8.34 11.87
N THR A 16 -6.20 9.02 10.77
CA THR A 16 -7.18 9.79 9.99
C THR A 16 -7.00 9.52 8.50
N GLY A 17 -8.04 9.62 7.70
CA GLY A 17 -7.98 9.41 6.25
C GLY A 17 -7.43 8.03 5.87
N ILE A 18 -6.35 7.99 5.06
CA ILE A 18 -5.73 6.73 4.60
C ILE A 18 -5.22 5.86 5.76
N PRO A 19 -4.53 6.37 6.80
CA PRO A 19 -4.20 5.57 7.99
C PRO A 19 -5.41 4.86 8.61
N ARG A 20 -6.57 5.53 8.71
CA ARG A 20 -7.79 4.91 9.23
C ARG A 20 -8.31 3.79 8.32
N TYR A 21 -8.29 3.99 7.01
CA TYR A 21 -8.65 2.94 6.06
C TYR A 21 -7.77 1.70 6.23
N VAL A 22 -6.44 1.89 6.33
CA VAL A 22 -5.49 0.78 6.54
C VAL A 22 -5.74 0.10 7.89
N TYR A 23 -5.94 0.87 8.95
CA TYR A 23 -6.26 0.37 10.29
C TYR A 23 -7.50 -0.54 10.27
N GLU A 24 -8.63 -0.03 9.77
CA GLU A 24 -9.90 -0.77 9.71
C GLU A 24 -9.77 -2.04 8.84
N THR A 25 -9.06 -1.94 7.72
CA THR A 25 -8.82 -3.09 6.84
C THR A 25 -8.01 -4.16 7.55
N VAL A 26 -6.93 -3.80 8.23
CA VAL A 26 -6.04 -4.73 8.94
C VAL A 26 -6.76 -5.41 10.10
N VAL A 27 -7.50 -4.65 10.92
CA VAL A 27 -8.23 -5.20 12.08
C VAL A 27 -9.32 -6.20 11.65
N ARG A 28 -10.00 -5.91 10.54
CA ARG A 28 -11.00 -6.85 9.98
C ARG A 28 -10.34 -8.06 9.33
N LEU A 29 -9.25 -7.85 8.62
CA LEU A 29 -8.49 -8.92 7.99
C LEU A 29 -7.95 -9.92 9.01
N ASP A 30 -7.45 -9.44 10.15
CA ASP A 30 -6.95 -10.30 11.24
C ASP A 30 -8.00 -11.33 11.68
N LYS A 31 -9.26 -10.90 11.78
CA LYS A 31 -10.38 -11.80 12.12
C LYS A 31 -10.74 -12.74 10.96
N LEU A 32 -10.72 -12.24 9.73
CA LEU A 32 -11.13 -13.00 8.55
C LEU A 32 -10.17 -14.13 8.17
N ILE A 33 -8.89 -13.99 8.52
CA ILE A 33 -7.88 -15.01 8.21
C ILE A 33 -7.74 -16.09 9.29
N GLU A 34 -8.50 -15.99 10.37
CA GLU A 34 -8.49 -17.01 11.43
C GLU A 34 -8.80 -18.40 10.85
N GLY A 35 -7.96 -19.37 11.18
CA GLY A 35 -8.09 -20.74 10.69
C GLY A 35 -7.74 -21.00 9.22
N THR A 36 -7.39 -19.97 8.44
CA THR A 36 -7.04 -20.14 7.01
C THR A 36 -5.63 -20.66 6.75
N GLY A 37 -4.74 -20.59 7.75
CA GLY A 37 -3.32 -20.92 7.59
C GLY A 37 -2.51 -19.93 6.75
N LEU A 38 -3.07 -18.76 6.40
CA LEU A 38 -2.36 -17.71 5.68
C LEU A 38 -1.29 -17.05 6.56
N ASP A 39 -0.08 -16.89 6.03
CA ASP A 39 1.00 -16.13 6.67
C ASP A 39 0.90 -14.66 6.23
N VAL A 40 0.18 -13.86 7.02
CA VAL A 40 0.03 -12.42 6.77
C VAL A 40 0.92 -11.63 7.72
N ARG A 41 1.63 -10.65 7.18
CA ARG A 41 2.58 -9.82 7.92
C ARG A 41 2.37 -8.34 7.61
N ILE A 42 2.53 -7.50 8.63
CA ILE A 42 2.60 -6.05 8.46
C ILE A 42 4.06 -5.63 8.63
N ALA A 43 4.70 -5.26 7.52
CA ALA A 43 6.02 -4.65 7.57
C ALA A 43 5.89 -3.14 7.73
N TYR A 44 6.59 -2.57 8.70
CA TYR A 44 6.59 -1.14 8.93
C TYR A 44 7.99 -0.62 9.24
N ARG A 45 8.19 0.68 9.02
CA ARG A 45 9.46 1.30 9.34
C ARG A 45 9.58 1.51 10.85
N ASP A 46 10.57 0.84 11.43
CA ASP A 46 10.94 1.03 12.83
C ASP A 46 11.84 2.28 12.96
N ASP A 47 11.24 3.40 13.29
CA ASP A 47 11.89 4.68 13.51
C ASP A 47 11.64 5.25 14.91
N GLY A 48 11.23 4.39 15.84
CA GLY A 48 10.92 4.73 17.22
C GLY A 48 9.50 5.26 17.45
N ARG A 49 8.69 5.44 16.39
CA ARG A 49 7.28 5.79 16.54
C ARG A 49 6.45 4.55 16.86
N PRO A 50 5.46 4.67 17.76
CA PRO A 50 4.55 3.54 18.01
C PRO A 50 3.70 3.23 16.79
N ILE A 51 3.40 1.96 16.57
CA ILE A 51 2.38 1.54 15.61
C ILE A 51 1.02 1.56 16.30
N HIS A 52 0.05 2.23 15.70
CA HIS A 52 -1.30 2.36 16.23
C HIS A 52 -2.19 1.21 15.77
N LEU A 53 -2.03 0.03 16.40
CA LEU A 53 -2.85 -1.14 16.17
C LEU A 53 -3.22 -1.79 17.51
N PRO A 54 -4.39 -2.43 17.61
CA PRO A 54 -4.68 -3.32 18.72
C PRO A 54 -3.80 -4.57 18.63
N GLU A 55 -3.85 -5.41 19.65
CA GLU A 55 -3.25 -6.73 19.58
C GLU A 55 -3.90 -7.56 18.46
N LEU A 56 -3.10 -8.00 17.49
CA LEU A 56 -3.52 -8.84 16.39
C LEU A 56 -3.19 -10.30 16.70
N LYS A 57 -4.12 -11.21 16.39
CA LYS A 57 -3.98 -12.65 16.70
C LYS A 57 -3.37 -13.46 15.56
N ASN A 58 -3.70 -13.08 14.33
CA ASN A 58 -3.38 -13.87 13.13
C ASN A 58 -2.39 -13.16 12.20
N ILE A 59 -2.15 -11.86 12.39
CA ILE A 59 -1.22 -11.05 11.59
C ILE A 59 0.03 -10.73 12.41
N ARG A 60 1.21 -10.98 11.84
CA ARG A 60 2.49 -10.70 12.51
C ARG A 60 3.04 -9.33 12.15
N LEU A 61 3.49 -8.58 13.15
CA LEU A 61 4.19 -7.31 12.95
C LEU A 61 5.68 -7.56 12.66
N VAL A 62 6.22 -6.87 11.66
CA VAL A 62 7.62 -6.97 11.24
C VAL A 62 8.25 -5.58 11.22
N PRO A 63 8.92 -5.17 12.30
CA PRO A 63 9.67 -3.91 12.31
C PRO A 63 10.90 -4.01 11.42
N LEU A 64 11.07 -3.07 10.50
CA LEU A 64 12.22 -2.97 9.61
C LEU A 64 12.97 -1.66 9.85
N LYS A 65 14.19 -1.75 10.37
CA LYS A 65 15.04 -0.58 10.59
C LYS A 65 15.47 0.03 9.26
N ALA A 66 15.10 1.29 9.03
CA ALA A 66 15.46 2.00 7.83
C ALA A 66 15.36 3.51 8.00
N VAL A 67 16.20 4.25 7.29
CA VAL A 67 16.00 5.70 7.08
C VAL A 67 14.81 5.92 6.16
N LYS A 68 14.04 7.00 6.39
CA LYS A 68 12.75 7.29 5.74
C LYS A 68 12.71 7.01 4.22
N TYR A 69 13.69 7.52 3.49
CA TYR A 69 13.70 7.38 2.03
C TYR A 69 14.15 6.00 1.55
N PHE A 70 14.97 5.30 2.33
CA PHE A 70 15.48 3.98 1.97
C PHE A 70 14.51 2.84 2.29
N TYR A 71 13.51 3.08 3.13
CA TYR A 71 12.54 2.04 3.49
C TYR A 71 11.83 1.46 2.25
N ASN A 72 11.14 2.30 1.48
CA ASN A 72 10.39 1.86 0.31
C ASN A 72 11.28 1.55 -0.91
N LEU A 73 12.47 2.15 -1.00
CA LEU A 73 13.36 1.97 -2.15
C LEU A 73 14.26 0.74 -2.04
N ALA A 74 14.67 0.37 -0.85
CA ALA A 74 15.66 -0.69 -0.64
C ALA A 74 15.22 -1.73 0.39
N VAL A 75 14.90 -1.32 1.62
CA VAL A 75 14.71 -2.26 2.75
C VAL A 75 13.47 -3.12 2.58
N LEU A 76 12.32 -2.53 2.30
CA LEU A 76 11.08 -3.27 2.05
C LEU A 76 11.19 -4.16 0.80
N PRO A 77 11.66 -3.68 -0.36
CA PRO A 77 11.87 -4.54 -1.54
C PRO A 77 12.87 -5.69 -1.29
N ALA A 78 13.94 -5.47 -0.53
CA ALA A 78 14.87 -6.53 -0.17
C ALA A 78 14.21 -7.58 0.73
N TYR A 79 13.43 -7.16 1.71
CA TYR A 79 12.65 -8.05 2.56
C TYR A 79 11.64 -8.88 1.74
N LEU A 80 10.86 -8.25 0.85
CA LEU A 80 9.90 -8.93 -0.02
C LEU A 80 10.56 -9.98 -0.92
N ARG A 81 11.72 -9.66 -1.53
CA ARG A 81 12.48 -10.60 -2.36
C ARG A 81 12.99 -11.79 -1.56
N ARG A 82 13.61 -11.53 -0.39
CA ARG A 82 14.18 -12.58 0.46
C ARG A 82 13.13 -13.56 0.98
N THR A 83 11.92 -13.07 1.24
CA THR A 83 10.81 -13.89 1.75
C THR A 83 9.91 -14.44 0.64
N HIS A 84 10.17 -14.10 -0.62
CA HIS A 84 9.29 -14.41 -1.76
C HIS A 84 7.85 -13.94 -1.54
N ALA A 85 7.67 -12.84 -0.81
CA ALA A 85 6.37 -12.36 -0.39
C ALA A 85 5.51 -11.85 -1.54
N PHE A 86 4.18 -11.95 -1.35
CA PHE A 86 3.20 -11.17 -2.11
C PHE A 86 2.96 -9.85 -1.38
N TYR A 87 3.06 -8.74 -2.09
CA TYR A 87 2.93 -7.41 -1.50
C TYR A 87 1.53 -6.84 -1.65
N VAL A 88 1.02 -6.23 -0.58
CA VAL A 88 -0.25 -5.50 -0.57
C VAL A 88 0.00 -4.07 -0.08
N GLY A 89 -0.11 -3.11 -0.99
CA GLY A 89 0.01 -1.68 -0.70
C GLY A 89 -1.37 -1.06 -0.49
N LEU A 90 -1.73 -0.75 0.75
CA LEU A 90 -3.04 -0.18 1.09
C LEU A 90 -3.04 1.36 1.14
N ALA A 91 -1.87 2.00 1.12
CA ALA A 91 -1.72 3.44 1.34
C ALA A 91 -1.10 4.19 0.16
N SER A 92 -1.31 3.73 -1.06
CA SER A 92 -0.69 4.30 -2.26
C SER A 92 0.83 4.35 -2.15
N ASP A 93 1.46 3.25 -1.80
CA ASP A 93 2.90 3.16 -1.61
C ASP A 93 3.67 2.96 -2.91
N MET A 94 4.90 3.49 -2.97
CA MET A 94 5.80 3.23 -4.08
C MET A 94 6.12 1.74 -4.18
N LEU A 95 6.03 1.20 -5.40
CA LEU A 95 6.12 -0.23 -5.65
C LEU A 95 7.36 -0.57 -6.49
N LEU A 96 8.09 -1.59 -6.05
CA LEU A 96 9.25 -2.14 -6.77
C LEU A 96 9.21 -3.68 -6.85
N THR A 97 8.00 -4.26 -6.87
CA THR A 97 7.81 -5.71 -7.00
C THR A 97 6.61 -6.04 -7.88
N LYS A 98 6.77 -7.02 -8.79
CA LYS A 98 5.69 -7.47 -9.68
C LYS A 98 4.66 -8.37 -8.99
N ARG A 99 4.97 -8.91 -7.81
CA ARG A 99 4.04 -9.76 -7.04
C ARG A 99 3.26 -8.89 -6.06
N SER A 100 2.32 -8.10 -6.58
CA SER A 100 1.70 -7.06 -5.77
C SER A 100 0.31 -6.64 -6.23
N VAL A 101 -0.44 -6.18 -5.25
CA VAL A 101 -1.69 -5.45 -5.39
C VAL A 101 -1.57 -4.12 -4.66
N VAL A 102 -2.11 -3.06 -5.23
CA VAL A 102 -2.02 -1.70 -4.67
C VAL A 102 -3.38 -1.02 -4.69
N VAL A 103 -3.70 -0.30 -3.62
CA VAL A 103 -4.84 0.62 -3.58
C VAL A 103 -4.36 2.03 -3.89
N LEU A 104 -4.84 2.62 -4.98
CA LEU A 104 -4.69 4.03 -5.32
C LEU A 104 -5.97 4.77 -4.91
N HIS A 105 -5.94 5.44 -3.76
CA HIS A 105 -7.12 6.15 -3.25
C HIS A 105 -7.51 7.33 -4.11
N ASP A 106 -6.51 8.08 -4.60
CA ASP A 106 -6.72 9.34 -5.28
C ASP A 106 -5.50 9.71 -6.12
N ILE A 107 -5.73 10.30 -7.29
CA ILE A 107 -4.67 10.84 -8.14
C ILE A 107 -4.82 12.35 -8.35
N ARG A 108 -5.59 13.06 -7.50
CA ARG A 108 -5.76 14.51 -7.55
C ARG A 108 -4.44 15.30 -7.69
N PRO A 109 -3.33 14.94 -7.00
CA PRO A 109 -2.07 15.65 -7.18
C PRO A 109 -1.55 15.70 -8.61
N LEU A 110 -2.00 14.77 -9.48
CA LEU A 110 -1.64 14.79 -10.92
C LEU A 110 -2.61 15.59 -11.77
N VAL A 111 -3.84 15.82 -11.30
CA VAL A 111 -4.93 16.42 -12.07
C VAL A 111 -5.14 17.87 -11.71
N MET A 112 -4.97 18.23 -10.44
CA MET A 112 -5.17 19.60 -9.97
C MET A 112 -3.84 20.39 -10.01
N ASP A 113 -3.90 21.64 -10.45
CA ASP A 113 -2.73 22.53 -10.51
C ASP A 113 -2.30 23.10 -9.14
N THR A 114 -2.93 22.65 -8.06
CA THR A 114 -2.62 23.07 -6.68
C THR A 114 -1.27 22.54 -6.18
N ASP A 115 -0.86 21.37 -6.65
CA ASP A 115 0.38 20.73 -6.24
C ASP A 115 1.46 20.91 -7.31
N LYS A 116 2.33 21.90 -7.11
CA LYS A 116 3.42 22.23 -8.06
C LYS A 116 4.77 21.67 -7.60
N GLY A 117 5.64 21.36 -8.57
CA GLY A 117 7.04 21.06 -8.34
C GLY A 117 7.35 19.62 -7.94
N PHE A 118 8.27 19.47 -6.98
CA PHE A 118 8.86 18.19 -6.61
C PHE A 118 7.86 17.16 -6.06
N PHE A 119 6.83 17.59 -5.33
CA PHE A 119 5.80 16.69 -4.81
C PHE A 119 5.02 16.02 -5.95
N ARG A 120 4.57 16.80 -6.93
CA ARG A 120 3.86 16.28 -8.13
C ARG A 120 4.72 15.29 -8.92
N PHE A 121 6.00 15.61 -9.11
CA PHE A 121 6.95 14.71 -9.79
C PHE A 121 7.13 13.40 -9.02
N LYS A 122 7.35 13.47 -7.70
CA LYS A 122 7.48 12.29 -6.86
C LYS A 122 6.21 11.42 -6.91
N PHE A 123 5.05 12.05 -6.85
CA PHE A 123 3.77 11.33 -6.92
C PHE A 123 3.54 10.70 -8.30
N TRP A 124 3.95 11.38 -9.37
CA TRP A 124 3.92 10.83 -10.72
C TRP A 124 4.81 9.59 -10.86
N VAL A 125 6.05 9.63 -10.37
CA VAL A 125 6.95 8.46 -10.32
C VAL A 125 6.31 7.30 -9.55
N HIS A 126 5.66 7.60 -8.45
CA HIS A 126 4.90 6.62 -7.66
C HIS A 126 3.78 5.97 -8.49
N CYS A 127 2.95 6.75 -9.17
CA CYS A 127 1.89 6.24 -10.03
C CYS A 127 2.44 5.40 -11.21
N LEU A 128 3.56 5.80 -11.80
CA LEU A 128 4.25 5.01 -12.83
C LEU A 128 4.76 3.67 -12.28
N SER A 129 5.31 3.66 -11.07
CA SER A 129 5.73 2.41 -10.43
C SER A 129 4.54 1.44 -10.27
N THR A 130 3.38 1.95 -9.88
CA THR A 130 2.14 1.17 -9.80
C THR A 130 1.72 0.62 -11.17
N LYS A 131 1.76 1.42 -12.22
CA LYS A 131 1.46 0.99 -13.59
C LYS A 131 2.31 -0.20 -14.04
N TRP A 132 3.61 -0.15 -13.77
CA TRP A 132 4.57 -1.13 -14.28
C TRP A 132 4.68 -2.38 -13.41
N PHE A 133 4.54 -2.24 -12.11
CA PHE A 133 4.82 -3.34 -11.18
C PHE A 133 3.57 -3.98 -10.60
N ALA A 134 2.46 -3.26 -10.35
CA ALA A 134 1.29 -3.87 -9.75
C ALA A 134 0.63 -4.89 -10.68
N GLN A 135 0.27 -6.05 -10.17
CA GLN A 135 -0.56 -7.03 -10.90
C GLN A 135 -2.00 -6.56 -11.01
N ARG A 136 -2.52 -6.00 -9.92
CA ARG A 136 -3.84 -5.39 -9.85
C ARG A 136 -3.76 -4.07 -9.10
N VAL A 137 -4.60 -3.14 -9.49
CA VAL A 137 -4.78 -1.85 -8.83
C VAL A 137 -6.21 -1.79 -8.34
N PHE A 138 -6.43 -1.33 -7.13
CA PHE A 138 -7.76 -1.02 -6.63
C PHE A 138 -7.89 0.47 -6.39
N THR A 139 -9.11 0.98 -6.51
CA THR A 139 -9.45 2.37 -6.21
C THR A 139 -10.82 2.45 -5.55
N VAL A 140 -11.20 3.64 -5.07
CA VAL A 140 -12.34 3.83 -4.17
C VAL A 140 -13.65 4.13 -4.87
N SER A 141 -13.65 4.40 -6.20
CA SER A 141 -14.86 4.67 -6.98
C SER A 141 -14.67 4.38 -8.47
N TYR A 142 -15.78 4.26 -9.20
CA TYR A 142 -15.74 4.13 -10.66
C TYR A 142 -15.20 5.38 -11.35
N ASP A 143 -15.46 6.58 -10.83
CA ASP A 143 -14.91 7.82 -11.36
C ASP A 143 -13.38 7.85 -11.24
N GLN A 144 -12.86 7.44 -10.07
CA GLN A 144 -11.41 7.31 -9.88
C GLN A 144 -10.81 6.22 -10.78
N ARG A 145 -11.51 5.11 -11.00
CA ARG A 145 -11.08 4.07 -11.93
C ARG A 145 -10.91 4.61 -13.33
N GLN A 146 -11.89 5.37 -13.84
CA GLN A 146 -11.81 5.98 -15.16
C GLN A 146 -10.68 7.02 -15.22
N LEU A 147 -10.57 7.88 -14.21
CA LEU A 147 -9.54 8.89 -14.12
C LEU A 147 -8.11 8.28 -14.10
N ILE A 148 -7.91 7.19 -13.37
CA ILE A 148 -6.64 6.44 -13.34
C ILE A 148 -6.33 5.86 -14.73
N HIS A 149 -7.34 5.30 -15.41
CA HIS A 149 -7.17 4.82 -16.79
C HIS A 149 -6.74 5.94 -17.73
N ASP A 150 -7.47 7.04 -17.75
CA ASP A 150 -7.26 8.16 -18.69
C ASP A 150 -5.92 8.88 -18.46
N LYS A 151 -5.51 9.06 -17.19
CA LYS A 151 -4.31 9.83 -16.85
C LYS A 151 -3.04 8.99 -16.79
N LEU A 152 -3.12 7.73 -16.38
CA LEU A 152 -1.96 6.86 -16.21
C LEU A 152 -1.86 5.79 -17.30
N GLY A 153 -2.92 5.57 -18.10
CA GLY A 153 -2.97 4.53 -19.11
C GLY A 153 -2.87 3.12 -18.51
N ILE A 154 -3.43 2.92 -17.30
CA ILE A 154 -3.57 1.58 -16.70
C ILE A 154 -4.84 0.95 -17.32
N PRO A 155 -4.78 -0.28 -17.87
CA PRO A 155 -5.95 -0.94 -18.44
C PRO A 155 -7.09 -1.10 -17.43
N LEU A 156 -8.34 -0.88 -17.87
CA LEU A 156 -9.52 -0.96 -16.99
C LEU A 156 -9.73 -2.34 -16.38
N ASP A 157 -9.37 -3.41 -17.07
CA ASP A 157 -9.42 -4.78 -16.56
C ASP A 157 -8.42 -5.04 -15.43
N LYS A 158 -7.37 -4.22 -15.35
CA LYS A 158 -6.37 -4.24 -14.27
C LYS A 158 -6.84 -3.46 -13.03
N ILE A 159 -7.86 -2.59 -13.14
CA ILE A 159 -8.33 -1.70 -12.08
C ILE A 159 -9.65 -2.20 -11.51
N GLY A 160 -9.63 -2.67 -10.25
CA GLY A 160 -10.83 -2.99 -9.47
C GLY A 160 -11.32 -1.77 -8.67
N VAL A 161 -12.60 -1.80 -8.27
CA VAL A 161 -13.18 -0.81 -7.35
C VAL A 161 -13.47 -1.47 -6.02
N THR A 162 -13.03 -0.83 -4.93
CA THR A 162 -13.36 -1.20 -3.55
C THR A 162 -13.78 0.07 -2.82
N TYR A 163 -15.01 0.12 -2.35
CA TYR A 163 -15.52 1.28 -1.65
C TYR A 163 -14.92 1.39 -0.25
N ASN A 164 -14.67 2.62 0.18
CA ASN A 164 -14.43 2.91 1.58
C ASN A 164 -15.76 2.77 2.30
N GLY A 165 -15.85 1.86 3.26
CA GLY A 165 -17.04 1.66 4.07
C GLY A 165 -17.33 2.85 5.00
#